data_b4b750103fc1f68ce071b2b4374ca555
#
_entry.id   b4b750103fc1f68ce071b2b4374ca555
#
_cell.length_a   1.000
_cell.length_b   1.000
_cell.length_c   1.000
_cell.angle_alpha   90.00
_cell.angle_beta   90.00
_cell.angle_gamma   90.00
#
_symmetry.space_group_name_H-M   'P 1'
#
loop_
_entity.id
_entity.type
_entity.pdbx_description
1 polymer ?
#
loop_
_entity_poly.entity_id
_entity_poly.type
_entity_poly.pdbx_seq_one_letter_code
_entity_poly.pdbx_strand_id
1 'polypeptide(L)'
;MRALAFTAPKRSIVLTEVPTVGEAGYPDYLAFNWVAAAVSSKAPPAALEQLGALFAKAAQTPEIQAYYRKQGTELIMSSAPELRRYQAEEIERWKRLMGITGIELQ
;
A
#
# COMPACT_ATOMS: atom_id res chain seq x y z
N MET A 1 7.10 -18.82 -16.84
CA MET A 1 6.24 -18.66 -15.64
C MET A 1 4.96 -17.97 -16.08
N ARG A 2 3.79 -18.36 -15.56
CA ARG A 2 2.48 -17.77 -15.88
C ARG A 2 1.90 -17.16 -14.61
N ALA A 3 1.55 -15.86 -14.63
CA ALA A 3 0.80 -15.23 -13.57
C ALA A 3 -0.66 -15.69 -13.63
N LEU A 4 -1.24 -16.05 -12.49
CA LEU A 4 -2.62 -16.55 -12.40
C LEU A 4 -3.58 -15.48 -11.88
N ALA A 5 -3.19 -14.76 -10.84
CA ALA A 5 -3.98 -13.67 -10.25
C ALA A 5 -3.09 -12.75 -9.41
N PHE A 6 -3.56 -11.52 -9.17
CA PHE A 6 -3.01 -10.56 -8.22
C PHE A 6 -3.76 -10.62 -6.90
N THR A 7 -3.02 -10.53 -5.80
CA THR A 7 -3.59 -10.48 -4.44
C THR A 7 -3.91 -9.07 -3.95
N ALA A 8 -3.82 -8.08 -4.84
CA ALA A 8 -4.18 -6.68 -4.58
C ALA A 8 -5.67 -6.44 -4.90
N PRO A 9 -6.29 -5.35 -4.37
CA PRO A 9 -7.70 -5.03 -4.61
C PRO A 9 -8.01 -4.65 -6.06
N LYS A 10 -6.98 -4.30 -6.84
CA LYS A 10 -7.10 -3.93 -8.26
C LYS A 10 -6.08 -4.71 -9.09
N ARG A 11 -6.35 -4.83 -10.39
CA ARG A 11 -5.40 -5.40 -11.34
C ARG A 11 -4.13 -4.56 -11.43
N SER A 12 -3.02 -5.21 -11.77
CA SER A 12 -1.76 -4.52 -12.01
C SER A 12 -1.89 -3.54 -13.18
N ILE A 13 -1.23 -2.40 -13.07
CA ILE A 13 -1.13 -1.39 -14.14
C ILE A 13 -0.21 -1.83 -15.29
N VAL A 14 0.59 -2.88 -15.10
CA VAL A 14 1.52 -3.41 -16.12
C VAL A 14 1.10 -4.77 -16.68
N LEU A 15 0.26 -5.54 -15.97
CA LEU A 15 -0.27 -6.84 -16.39
C LEU A 15 -1.80 -6.82 -16.27
N THR A 16 -2.44 -5.99 -17.06
CA THR A 16 -3.87 -5.69 -16.98
C THR A 16 -4.77 -6.89 -17.31
N GLU A 17 -4.26 -7.85 -18.07
CA GLU A 17 -4.95 -9.09 -18.42
C GLU A 17 -5.02 -10.10 -17.27
N VAL A 18 -4.16 -9.97 -16.25
CA VAL A 18 -4.15 -10.86 -15.10
C VAL A 18 -5.21 -10.40 -14.09
N PRO A 19 -6.19 -11.26 -13.75
CA PRO A 19 -7.27 -10.91 -12.84
C PRO A 19 -6.76 -10.75 -11.40
N THR A 20 -7.58 -10.17 -10.54
CA THR A 20 -7.36 -10.22 -9.08
C THR A 20 -7.90 -11.55 -8.51
N VAL A 21 -7.41 -11.90 -7.32
CA VAL A 21 -7.95 -13.06 -6.57
C VAL A 21 -9.42 -12.83 -6.20
N GLY A 22 -9.82 -11.57 -5.97
CA GLY A 22 -11.21 -11.18 -5.76
C GLY A 22 -12.09 -11.49 -6.98
N GLU A 23 -11.63 -11.16 -8.19
CA GLU A 23 -12.33 -11.50 -9.44
C GLU A 23 -12.38 -13.03 -9.69
N ALA A 24 -11.43 -13.78 -9.14
CA ALA A 24 -11.40 -15.25 -9.19
C ALA A 24 -12.30 -15.92 -8.13
N GLY A 25 -13.09 -15.16 -7.37
CA GLY A 25 -14.08 -15.68 -6.42
C GLY A 25 -13.68 -15.60 -4.94
N TYR A 26 -12.57 -14.96 -4.61
CA TYR A 26 -12.08 -14.81 -3.22
C TYR A 26 -11.91 -13.32 -2.85
N PRO A 27 -12.99 -12.54 -2.71
CA PRO A 27 -12.93 -11.08 -2.53
C PRO A 27 -12.24 -10.64 -1.24
N ASP A 28 -12.28 -11.48 -0.21
CA ASP A 28 -11.66 -11.18 1.10
C ASP A 28 -10.16 -11.52 1.17
N TYR A 29 -9.63 -12.16 0.13
CA TYR A 29 -8.21 -12.52 0.08
C TYR A 29 -7.38 -11.36 -0.48
N LEU A 30 -6.82 -10.57 0.42
CA LEU A 30 -5.93 -9.46 0.10
C LEU A 30 -4.56 -9.67 0.77
N ALA A 31 -3.50 -9.69 -0.02
CA ALA A 31 -2.13 -9.80 0.47
C ALA A 31 -1.19 -9.05 -0.48
N PHE A 32 -0.90 -7.80 -0.18
CA PHE A 32 -0.01 -6.96 -0.96
C PHE A 32 0.87 -6.12 -0.04
N ASN A 33 2.01 -5.69 -0.55
CA ASN A 33 2.94 -4.84 0.18
C ASN A 33 2.57 -3.37 -0.02
N TRP A 34 2.76 -2.58 1.02
CA TRP A 34 2.67 -1.14 0.96
C TRP A 34 3.88 -0.51 1.66
N VAL A 35 4.22 0.69 1.25
CA VAL A 35 5.34 1.46 1.81
C VAL A 35 4.83 2.83 2.19
N ALA A 36 5.24 3.32 3.35
CA ALA A 36 4.90 4.64 3.84
C ALA A 36 6.14 5.35 4.39
N ALA A 37 6.15 6.67 4.32
CA ALA A 37 7.11 7.50 5.03
C ALA A 37 6.56 7.83 6.42
N ALA A 38 7.40 7.69 7.44
CA ALA A 38 7.08 8.06 8.80
C ALA A 38 8.14 9.00 9.37
N VAL A 39 7.73 9.88 10.26
CA VAL A 39 8.60 10.80 10.98
C VAL A 39 8.31 10.73 12.47
N SER A 40 9.24 11.23 13.29
CA SER A 40 9.05 11.29 14.74
C SER A 40 7.78 12.05 15.11
N SER A 41 7.01 11.52 16.05
CA SER A 41 5.84 12.21 16.63
C SER A 41 6.20 13.50 17.38
N LYS A 42 7.48 13.70 17.67
CA LYS A 42 8.03 14.93 18.30
C LYS A 42 8.46 15.97 17.27
N ALA A 43 8.36 15.71 15.97
CA ALA A 43 8.69 16.68 14.94
C ALA A 43 7.74 17.89 15.01
N PRO A 44 8.26 19.11 14.81
CA PRO A 44 7.43 20.32 14.79
C PRO A 44 6.33 20.23 13.72
N PRO A 45 5.09 20.69 13.98
CA PRO A 45 4.00 20.64 12.99
C PRO A 45 4.38 21.26 11.64
N ALA A 46 5.07 22.38 11.64
CA ALA A 46 5.53 23.04 10.41
C ALA A 46 6.47 22.14 9.57
N ALA A 47 7.31 21.33 10.22
CA ALA A 47 8.17 20.38 9.50
C ALA A 47 7.35 19.24 8.87
N LEU A 48 6.29 18.78 9.54
CA LEU A 48 5.38 17.76 9.02
C LEU A 48 4.63 18.26 7.77
N GLU A 49 4.12 19.51 7.82
CA GLU A 49 3.45 20.13 6.68
C GLU A 49 4.40 20.30 5.49
N GLN A 50 5.62 20.79 5.73
CA GLN A 50 6.62 20.95 4.67
C GLN A 50 7.01 19.61 4.03
N LEU A 51 7.23 18.59 4.84
CA LEU A 51 7.55 17.25 4.33
C LEU A 51 6.37 16.67 3.52
N GLY A 52 5.15 16.80 4.01
CA GLY A 52 3.95 16.37 3.28
C GLY A 52 3.83 17.05 1.93
N ALA A 53 4.04 18.37 1.88
CA ALA A 53 4.02 19.15 0.64
C ALA A 53 5.14 18.74 -0.33
N LEU A 54 6.35 18.47 0.18
CA LEU A 54 7.47 17.98 -0.63
C LEU A 54 7.18 16.61 -1.24
N PHE A 55 6.66 15.66 -0.47
CA PHE A 55 6.27 14.35 -0.97
C PHE A 55 5.16 14.45 -2.01
N ALA A 56 4.12 15.24 -1.76
CA ALA A 56 3.03 15.46 -2.70
C ALA A 56 3.54 16.05 -4.03
N LYS A 57 4.43 17.05 -3.95
CA LYS A 57 5.06 17.64 -5.13
C LYS A 57 5.94 16.65 -5.88
N ALA A 58 6.77 15.88 -5.18
CA ALA A 58 7.62 14.87 -5.79
C ALA A 58 6.81 13.80 -6.50
N ALA A 59 5.72 13.31 -5.90
CA ALA A 59 4.84 12.30 -6.49
C ALA A 59 4.13 12.78 -7.78
N GLN A 60 4.04 14.09 -8.01
CA GLN A 60 3.47 14.66 -9.24
C GLN A 60 4.49 14.79 -10.38
N THR A 61 5.78 14.62 -10.11
CA THR A 61 6.79 14.73 -11.18
C THR A 61 6.72 13.54 -12.12
N PRO A 62 6.88 13.77 -13.44
CA PRO A 62 6.83 12.70 -14.44
C PRO A 62 7.84 11.60 -14.19
N GLU A 63 9.03 11.94 -13.69
CA GLU A 63 10.12 11.01 -13.42
C GLU A 63 9.73 10.02 -12.32
N ILE A 64 9.17 10.51 -11.20
CA ILE A 64 8.74 9.67 -10.08
C ILE A 64 7.56 8.78 -10.51
N GLN A 65 6.59 9.34 -11.23
CA GLN A 65 5.47 8.56 -11.74
C GLN A 65 5.92 7.47 -12.72
N ALA A 66 6.85 7.78 -13.63
CA ALA A 66 7.40 6.81 -14.57
C ALA A 66 8.18 5.71 -13.85
N TYR A 67 8.96 6.07 -12.83
CA TYR A 67 9.71 5.11 -12.02
C TYR A 67 8.79 4.09 -11.34
N TYR A 68 7.79 4.55 -10.59
CA TYR A 68 6.87 3.67 -9.88
C TYR A 68 5.98 2.86 -10.83
N ARG A 69 5.53 3.45 -11.93
CA ARG A 69 4.79 2.73 -12.98
C ARG A 69 5.62 1.58 -13.57
N LYS A 70 6.90 1.80 -13.83
CA LYS A 70 7.82 0.76 -14.31
C LYS A 70 7.98 -0.38 -13.31
N GLN A 71 7.90 -0.08 -12.01
CA GLN A 71 7.93 -1.09 -10.93
C GLN A 71 6.57 -1.78 -10.72
N GLY A 72 5.53 -1.40 -11.44
CA GLY A 72 4.18 -1.91 -11.22
C GLY A 72 3.56 -1.45 -9.90
N THR A 73 4.08 -0.38 -9.31
CA THR A 73 3.64 0.16 -8.02
C THR A 73 2.75 1.39 -8.23
N GLU A 74 1.60 1.42 -7.56
CA GLU A 74 0.70 2.59 -7.55
C GLU A 74 1.14 3.57 -6.47
N LEU A 75 1.25 4.86 -6.83
CA LEU A 75 1.51 5.94 -5.88
C LEU A 75 0.20 6.37 -5.23
N ILE A 76 0.07 6.10 -3.93
CA ILE A 76 -1.07 6.53 -3.12
C ILE A 76 -0.58 7.61 -2.16
N MET A 77 -0.97 8.87 -2.42
CA MET A 77 -0.64 10.00 -1.55
C MET A 77 -1.73 10.20 -0.51
N SER A 78 -1.75 9.34 0.51
CA SER A 78 -2.69 9.46 1.63
C SER A 78 -2.26 10.53 2.63
N SER A 79 -3.23 11.14 3.28
CA SER A 79 -2.98 11.99 4.45
C SER A 79 -2.54 11.17 5.67
N ALA A 80 -1.94 11.83 6.66
CA ALA A 80 -1.53 11.16 7.90
C ALA A 80 -2.69 10.47 8.67
N PRO A 81 -3.90 11.06 8.77
CA PRO A 81 -5.05 10.37 9.35
C PRO A 81 -5.49 9.14 8.57
N GLU A 82 -5.50 9.21 7.24
CA GLU A 82 -5.85 8.07 6.37
C GLU A 82 -4.85 6.94 6.51
N LEU A 83 -3.54 7.25 6.53
CA LEU A 83 -2.50 6.24 6.73
C LEU A 83 -2.63 5.56 8.10
N ARG A 84 -2.91 6.32 9.17
CA ARG A 84 -3.11 5.74 10.52
C ARG A 84 -4.31 4.81 10.56
N ARG A 85 -5.42 5.18 9.94
CA ARG A 85 -6.60 4.32 9.85
C ARG A 85 -6.28 3.03 9.10
N TYR A 86 -5.67 3.16 7.93
CA TYR A 86 -5.25 2.02 7.12
C TYR A 86 -4.30 1.09 7.88
N GLN A 87 -3.30 1.63 8.58
CA GLN A 87 -2.37 0.85 9.39
C GLN A 87 -3.09 0.09 10.52
N ALA A 88 -4.06 0.70 11.18
CA ALA A 88 -4.84 0.04 12.23
C ALA A 88 -5.68 -1.13 11.65
N GLU A 89 -6.33 -0.93 10.50
CA GLU A 89 -7.08 -1.96 9.80
C GLU A 89 -6.18 -3.13 9.36
N GLU A 90 -4.98 -2.84 8.87
CA GLU A 90 -3.98 -3.85 8.50
C GLU A 90 -3.52 -4.67 9.71
N ILE A 91 -3.22 -4.01 10.82
CA ILE A 91 -2.82 -4.69 12.06
C ILE A 91 -3.91 -5.68 12.51
N GLU A 92 -5.18 -5.28 12.53
CA GLU A 92 -6.28 -6.16 12.92
C GLU A 92 -6.50 -7.30 11.90
N ARG A 93 -6.33 -7.02 10.62
CA ARG A 93 -6.39 -8.05 9.57
C ARG A 93 -5.31 -9.10 9.76
N TRP A 94 -4.07 -8.68 9.96
CA TRP A 94 -2.94 -9.60 10.16
C TRP A 94 -3.04 -10.38 11.46
N LYS A 95 -3.49 -9.78 12.56
CA LYS A 95 -3.76 -10.50 13.81
C LYS A 95 -4.77 -11.64 13.62
N ARG A 96 -5.86 -11.36 12.88
CA ARG A 96 -6.87 -12.38 12.59
C ARG A 96 -6.29 -13.53 11.74
N LEU A 97 -5.51 -13.20 10.71
CA LEU A 97 -4.87 -14.21 9.86
C LEU A 97 -3.88 -15.08 10.65
N MET A 98 -3.07 -14.47 11.49
CA MET A 98 -2.13 -15.21 12.36
C MET A 98 -2.87 -16.13 13.32
N GLY A 99 -3.99 -15.68 13.90
CA GLY A 99 -4.82 -16.52 14.75
C GLY A 99 -5.38 -17.77 14.05
N ILE A 100 -5.69 -17.64 12.74
CA ILE A 100 -6.18 -18.77 11.93
C ILE A 100 -5.03 -19.72 11.53
N THR A 101 -3.86 -19.19 11.26
CA THR A 101 -2.71 -19.98 10.77
C THR A 101 -1.83 -20.55 11.88
N GLY A 102 -2.04 -20.14 13.14
CA GLY A 102 -1.23 -20.58 14.28
C GLY A 102 0.19 -20.02 14.29
N ILE A 103 0.46 -18.95 13.52
CA ILE A 103 1.75 -18.25 13.53
C ILE A 103 1.81 -17.34 14.76
N GLU A 104 2.78 -17.59 15.64
CA GLU A 104 3.04 -16.74 16.81
C GLU A 104 3.87 -15.51 16.42
N LEU A 105 3.51 -14.35 16.99
CA LEU A 105 4.33 -13.14 16.91
C LEU A 105 5.60 -13.34 17.75
N GLN A 106 6.74 -13.21 17.12
CA GLN A 106 8.03 -13.14 17.79
C GLN A 106 8.34 -11.72 18.26
#